data_94e2f91853f3a4d42d78b1fec5a7dcf0
#
_entry.id   94e2f91853f3a4d42d78b1fec5a7dcf0
#
_cell.length_a   1.000
_cell.length_b   1.000
_cell.length_c   1.000
_cell.angle_alpha   90.00
_cell.angle_beta   90.00
_cell.angle_gamma   90.00
#
_symmetry.space_group_name_H-M   'P 1'
#
loop_
_entity.id
_entity.type
_entity.pdbx_description
1 polymer ?
#
loop_
_entity_poly.entity_id
_entity_poly.type
_entity_poly.pdbx_seq_one_letter_code
_entity_poly.pdbx_strand_id
1 'polypeptide(L)'
;MLLSDGNNVANVDQELTTVPLGAYAAAKVTVATANKKFGFLFPIEARDARQIIGGTASLSFKARKGGSNATLGSLRAAIISWSGTEDVITRDVVSGTSWGAAGTNPTLAANWTYENTPSNLALTTSYQEFKLSGVQDRERGHRHGERQECRRVHLDR
;
A
#
# COMPACT_ATOMS: atom_id res chain seq x y z
N MET A 1 1.78 10.41 -1.65
CA MET A 1 0.61 11.04 -1.02
C MET A 1 0.52 10.57 0.42
N LEU A 2 0.22 11.47 1.37
CA LEU A 2 -0.06 11.11 2.76
C LEU A 2 -1.57 10.87 2.92
N LEU A 3 -1.92 9.75 3.49
CA LEU A 3 -3.28 9.41 3.92
C LEU A 3 -3.37 9.60 5.43
N SER A 4 -4.45 10.16 5.94
CA SER A 4 -4.59 10.40 7.38
C SER A 4 -6.03 10.20 7.89
N ASP A 5 -6.13 9.77 9.13
CA ASP A 5 -7.39 9.58 9.88
C ASP A 5 -7.85 10.91 10.51
N GLY A 6 -8.12 11.91 9.66
CA GLY A 6 -8.53 13.26 10.03
C GLY A 6 -7.48 14.33 9.73
N ASN A 7 -7.75 15.55 10.11
CA ASN A 7 -6.88 16.68 9.87
C ASN A 7 -5.70 16.72 10.87
N ASN A 8 -4.54 17.17 10.42
CA ASN A 8 -3.34 17.37 11.25
C ASN A 8 -2.90 16.14 12.07
N VAL A 9 -3.07 14.95 11.51
CA VAL A 9 -2.75 13.69 12.20
C VAL A 9 -1.25 13.45 12.25
N ALA A 10 -0.55 13.74 11.16
CA ALA A 10 0.88 13.46 11.05
C ALA A 10 1.61 14.55 10.27
N ASN A 11 2.80 14.88 10.73
CA ASN A 11 3.76 15.74 10.03
C ASN A 11 4.83 14.86 9.39
N VAL A 12 5.28 15.24 8.20
CA VAL A 12 6.35 14.57 7.48
C VAL A 12 7.50 15.54 7.30
N ASP A 13 8.63 15.23 7.92
CA ASP A 13 9.85 16.01 7.87
C ASP A 13 10.97 15.21 7.19
N GLN A 14 11.97 15.92 6.69
CA GLN A 14 13.20 15.30 6.22
C GLN A 14 14.10 14.96 7.41
N GLU A 15 14.52 13.70 7.55
CA GLU A 15 15.52 13.26 8.52
C GLU A 15 16.86 13.08 7.80
N LEU A 16 17.89 13.76 8.30
CA LEU A 16 19.24 13.74 7.74
C LEU A 16 20.27 13.11 8.69
N THR A 17 19.93 12.98 9.97
CA THR A 17 20.86 12.52 11.00
C THR A 17 20.81 11.02 11.19
N THR A 18 19.61 10.47 11.31
CA THR A 18 19.40 9.04 11.49
C THR A 18 18.74 8.46 10.25
N VAL A 19 19.57 8.02 9.32
CA VAL A 19 19.15 7.50 8.00
C VAL A 19 19.58 6.05 7.82
N PRO A 20 18.91 5.27 6.95
CA PRO A 20 19.37 3.91 6.63
C PRO A 20 20.72 3.96 5.93
N LEU A 21 21.53 2.92 6.14
CA LEU A 21 22.83 2.80 5.47
C LEU A 21 22.68 2.95 3.94
N GLY A 22 23.46 3.86 3.38
CA GLY A 22 23.48 4.16 1.96
C GLY A 22 22.40 5.16 1.50
N ALA A 23 21.57 5.68 2.40
CA ALA A 23 20.62 6.74 2.08
C ALA A 23 21.14 8.13 2.49
N TYR A 24 20.82 9.14 1.70
CA TYR A 24 21.11 10.54 2.02
C TYR A 24 20.12 11.12 3.03
N ALA A 25 18.86 10.73 2.95
CA ALA A 25 17.78 11.21 3.80
C ALA A 25 16.73 10.12 4.04
N ALA A 26 15.89 10.33 5.03
CA ALA A 26 14.70 9.53 5.29
C ALA A 26 13.48 10.42 5.53
N ALA A 27 12.29 9.91 5.30
CA ALA A 27 11.06 10.57 5.72
C ALA A 27 10.83 10.26 7.20
N LYS A 28 10.75 11.30 8.02
CA LYS A 28 10.39 11.20 9.43
C LYS A 28 8.92 11.58 9.60
N VAL A 29 8.14 10.66 10.11
CA VAL A 29 6.73 10.92 10.41
C VAL A 29 6.55 11.10 11.90
N THR A 30 5.99 12.24 12.27
CA THR A 30 5.60 12.54 13.64
C THR A 30 4.08 12.56 13.73
N VAL A 31 3.51 11.66 14.54
CA VAL A 31 2.06 11.62 14.78
C VAL A 31 1.72 12.70 15.79
N ALA A 32 0.97 13.71 15.36
CA ALA A 32 0.60 14.85 16.17
C ALA A 32 -0.59 14.56 17.08
N THR A 33 -1.49 13.68 16.66
CA THR A 33 -2.70 13.33 17.43
C THR A 33 -2.64 11.86 17.86
N ALA A 34 -2.73 11.61 19.16
CA ALA A 34 -2.70 10.26 19.71
C ALA A 34 -3.81 9.37 19.15
N ASN A 35 -3.53 8.08 19.01
CA ASN A 35 -4.46 7.05 18.53
C ASN A 35 -4.96 7.23 17.09
N LYS A 36 -4.39 8.16 16.33
CA LYS A 36 -4.72 8.37 14.93
C LYS A 36 -3.81 7.54 14.01
N LYS A 37 -4.29 7.28 12.81
CA LYS A 37 -3.62 6.47 11.81
C LYS A 37 -3.23 7.29 10.61
N PHE A 38 -2.18 6.86 9.93
CA PHE A 38 -1.73 7.46 8.69
C PHE A 38 -1.17 6.37 7.78
N GLY A 39 -1.00 6.71 6.50
CA GLY A 39 -0.36 5.86 5.52
C GLY A 39 0.29 6.67 4.42
N PHE A 40 1.25 6.07 3.74
CA PHE A 40 1.82 6.60 2.51
C PHE A 40 1.26 5.82 1.33
N LEU A 41 0.80 6.55 0.32
CA LEU A 41 0.43 5.99 -0.98
C LEU A 41 1.43 6.48 -2.02
N PHE A 42 1.95 5.55 -2.80
CA PHE A 42 2.80 5.78 -3.96
C PHE A 42 2.04 5.30 -5.20
N PRO A 43 1.29 6.19 -5.88
CA PRO A 43 0.57 5.81 -7.08
C PRO A 43 1.55 5.51 -8.22
N ILE A 44 1.26 4.46 -8.97
CA ILE A 44 1.91 4.14 -10.25
C ILE A 44 0.88 4.43 -11.32
N GLU A 45 1.22 5.29 -12.26
CA GLU A 45 0.33 5.68 -13.35
C GLU A 45 0.02 4.48 -14.27
N ALA A 46 -1.16 4.50 -14.90
CA ALA A 46 -1.63 3.40 -15.74
C ALA A 46 -0.61 3.01 -16.83
N ARG A 47 0.08 3.98 -17.41
CA ARG A 47 1.12 3.74 -18.42
C ARG A 47 2.23 2.82 -17.89
N ASP A 48 2.72 3.10 -16.69
CA ASP A 48 3.82 2.36 -16.07
C ASP A 48 3.32 1.06 -15.41
N ALA A 49 2.09 1.08 -14.90
CA ALA A 49 1.43 -0.08 -14.33
C ALA A 49 1.16 -1.19 -15.35
N ARG A 50 1.02 -0.89 -16.65
CA ARG A 50 0.78 -1.88 -17.72
C ARG A 50 1.81 -3.01 -17.75
N GLN A 51 3.03 -2.76 -17.31
CA GLN A 51 4.08 -3.77 -17.23
C GLN A 51 3.89 -4.72 -16.05
N ILE A 52 3.16 -4.29 -15.02
CA ILE A 52 2.92 -5.02 -13.79
C ILE A 52 1.60 -5.77 -13.83
N ILE A 53 0.60 -5.22 -14.53
CA ILE A 53 -0.76 -5.78 -14.64
C ILE A 53 -0.70 -7.24 -15.12
N GLY A 54 -1.23 -8.14 -14.29
CA GLY A 54 -1.24 -9.57 -14.52
C GLY A 54 0.11 -10.25 -14.38
N GLY A 55 1.10 -9.56 -13.89
CA GLY A 55 2.40 -10.07 -13.50
C GLY A 55 2.52 -10.20 -11.98
N THR A 56 3.77 -10.22 -11.53
CA THR A 56 4.12 -10.27 -10.11
C THR A 56 4.85 -9.00 -9.73
N ALA A 57 4.36 -8.33 -8.71
CA ALA A 57 5.01 -7.15 -8.14
C ALA A 57 5.73 -7.47 -6.84
N SER A 58 6.77 -6.72 -6.53
CA SER A 58 7.48 -6.77 -5.25
C SER A 58 7.72 -5.36 -4.75
N LEU A 59 7.58 -5.17 -3.44
CA LEU A 59 7.86 -3.92 -2.76
C LEU A 59 8.91 -4.15 -1.69
N SER A 60 9.96 -3.33 -1.66
CA SER A 60 10.91 -3.30 -0.55
C SER A 60 11.09 -1.89 -0.03
N PHE A 61 11.26 -1.78 1.28
CA PHE A 61 11.51 -0.51 1.95
C PHE A 61 12.24 -0.73 3.27
N LYS A 62 12.89 0.32 3.76
CA LYS A 62 13.52 0.32 5.10
C LYS A 62 12.73 1.21 6.03
N ALA A 63 12.46 0.72 7.23
CA ALA A 63 11.74 1.48 8.26
C ALA A 63 12.27 1.19 9.66
N ARG A 64 12.05 2.14 10.58
CA ARG A 64 12.29 2.03 12.00
C ARG A 64 11.26 2.83 12.79
N LYS A 65 11.11 2.60 14.07
CA LYS A 65 10.38 3.48 14.98
C LYS A 65 11.33 4.46 15.69
N GLY A 66 10.85 5.65 16.02
CA GLY A 66 11.58 6.60 16.87
C GLY A 66 11.77 6.04 18.29
N GLY A 67 12.90 6.41 18.95
CA GLY A 67 13.37 5.74 20.17
C GLY A 67 12.46 5.77 21.37
N SER A 68 11.67 6.82 21.59
CA SER A 68 10.90 7.00 22.83
C SER A 68 9.40 6.77 22.72
N ASN A 69 8.84 6.61 21.52
CA ASN A 69 7.41 6.35 21.34
C ASN A 69 7.17 4.87 21.04
N ALA A 70 7.00 4.12 22.10
CA ALA A 70 6.62 2.72 22.06
C ALA A 70 5.22 2.45 21.50
N THR A 71 4.44 3.50 21.20
CA THR A 71 3.02 3.39 20.81
C THR A 71 2.76 3.21 19.33
N LEU A 72 3.76 3.23 18.45
CA LEU A 72 3.58 2.80 17.08
C LEU A 72 3.46 1.27 17.08
N GLY A 73 2.23 0.79 17.22
CA GLY A 73 1.94 -0.62 17.48
C GLY A 73 2.20 -1.53 16.30
N SER A 74 1.96 -1.07 15.08
CA SER A 74 2.13 -1.89 13.88
C SER A 74 2.29 -1.05 12.62
N LEU A 75 3.18 -1.49 11.76
CA LEU A 75 3.27 -1.05 10.37
C LEU A 75 2.64 -2.12 9.49
N ARG A 76 1.95 -1.72 8.43
CA ARG A 76 1.44 -2.62 7.40
C ARG A 76 1.83 -2.11 6.03
N ALA A 77 2.07 -3.01 5.12
CA ALA A 77 2.36 -2.68 3.74
C ALA A 77 1.41 -3.43 2.81
N ALA A 78 0.92 -2.74 1.81
CA ALA A 78 -0.01 -3.28 0.84
C ALA A 78 0.37 -2.87 -0.57
N ILE A 79 0.11 -3.74 -1.52
CA ILE A 79 -0.05 -3.41 -2.93
C ILE A 79 -1.56 -3.39 -3.16
N ILE A 80 -2.05 -2.30 -3.72
CA ILE A 80 -3.48 -2.11 -4.01
C ILE A 80 -3.66 -1.76 -5.48
N SER A 81 -4.73 -2.22 -6.08
CA SER A 81 -5.12 -1.91 -7.45
C SER A 81 -6.33 -0.97 -7.48
N TRP A 82 -6.43 -0.22 -8.57
CA TRP A 82 -7.54 0.65 -8.88
C TRP A 82 -8.25 0.16 -10.14
N SER A 83 -9.53 -0.16 -10.03
CA SER A 83 -10.39 -0.65 -11.13
C SER A 83 -11.34 0.41 -11.71
N GLY A 84 -11.21 1.67 -11.29
CA GLY A 84 -11.97 2.79 -11.85
C GLY A 84 -11.40 3.28 -13.19
N THR A 85 -11.76 4.49 -13.59
CA THR A 85 -11.21 5.14 -14.79
C THR A 85 -9.70 5.30 -14.61
N GLU A 86 -8.93 4.95 -15.65
CA GLU A 86 -7.47 5.06 -15.65
C GLU A 86 -7.04 6.50 -15.32
N ASP A 87 -6.02 6.62 -14.47
CA ASP A 87 -5.39 7.88 -14.04
C ASP A 87 -6.34 8.91 -13.39
N VAL A 88 -7.61 8.57 -13.20
CA VAL A 88 -8.60 9.40 -12.54
C VAL A 88 -9.03 8.79 -11.22
N ILE A 89 -8.32 9.13 -10.16
CA ILE A 89 -8.68 8.72 -8.79
C ILE A 89 -9.67 9.72 -8.23
N THR A 90 -10.94 9.35 -8.20
CA THR A 90 -12.04 10.22 -7.77
C THR A 90 -12.46 10.01 -6.32
N ARG A 91 -11.84 9.06 -5.61
CA ARG A 91 -12.21 8.71 -4.24
C ARG A 91 -10.97 8.56 -3.37
N ASP A 92 -11.17 8.79 -2.07
CA ASP A 92 -10.17 8.43 -1.07
C ASP A 92 -9.86 6.93 -1.13
N VAL A 93 -8.64 6.57 -0.77
CA VAL A 93 -8.21 5.16 -0.72
C VAL A 93 -8.91 4.41 0.42
N VAL A 94 -9.07 5.08 1.57
CA VAL A 94 -9.77 4.53 2.72
C VAL A 94 -11.20 5.04 2.74
N SER A 95 -12.16 4.14 2.92
CA SER A 95 -13.58 4.50 2.96
C SER A 95 -13.93 5.32 4.19
N GLY A 96 -14.12 6.62 4.04
CA GLY A 96 -14.54 7.53 5.10
C GLY A 96 -13.65 7.43 6.34
N THR A 97 -14.23 7.10 7.49
CA THR A 97 -13.54 6.93 8.77
C THR A 97 -13.10 5.48 9.04
N SER A 98 -13.16 4.62 8.04
CA SER A 98 -12.99 3.16 8.20
C SER A 98 -11.52 2.72 8.26
N TRP A 99 -10.74 3.37 9.08
CA TRP A 99 -9.34 2.98 9.34
C TRP A 99 -9.21 1.68 10.16
N GLY A 100 -10.31 1.18 10.70
CA GLY A 100 -10.34 -0.04 11.48
C GLY A 100 -9.66 0.06 12.87
N ALA A 101 -9.61 -1.01 13.61
CA ALA A 101 -8.90 -1.09 14.89
C ALA A 101 -7.37 -1.09 14.67
N ALA A 102 -6.59 -0.86 15.74
CA ALA A 102 -5.13 -1.02 15.68
C ALA A 102 -4.75 -2.45 15.25
N GLY A 103 -3.81 -2.56 14.32
CA GLY A 103 -3.38 -3.86 13.81
C GLY A 103 -4.35 -4.54 12.84
N THR A 104 -5.35 -3.83 12.34
CA THR A 104 -6.24 -4.31 11.26
C THR A 104 -6.04 -3.51 9.98
N ASN A 105 -6.49 -4.05 8.85
CA ASN A 105 -6.46 -3.33 7.58
C ASN A 105 -7.57 -2.29 7.54
N PRO A 106 -7.33 -1.11 6.98
CA PRO A 106 -8.40 -0.17 6.64
C PRO A 106 -9.38 -0.80 5.65
N THR A 107 -10.64 -0.39 5.73
CA THR A 107 -11.60 -0.70 4.66
C THR A 107 -11.32 0.23 3.48
N LEU A 108 -11.03 -0.34 2.32
CA LEU A 108 -10.79 0.44 1.12
C LEU A 108 -12.09 1.02 0.56
N ALA A 109 -11.98 2.18 -0.06
CA ALA A 109 -13.09 2.77 -0.81
C ALA A 109 -13.39 1.97 -2.09
N ALA A 110 -14.56 2.21 -2.69
CA ALA A 110 -14.97 1.53 -3.91
C ALA A 110 -13.89 1.64 -5.01
N ASN A 111 -13.73 0.60 -5.78
CA ASN A 111 -12.75 0.41 -6.85
C ASN A 111 -11.29 0.21 -6.39
N TRP A 112 -11.00 0.23 -5.09
CA TRP A 112 -9.71 -0.17 -4.56
C TRP A 112 -9.75 -1.61 -4.05
N THR A 113 -8.73 -2.38 -4.38
CA THR A 113 -8.61 -3.78 -3.96
C THR A 113 -7.22 -4.06 -3.40
N TYR A 114 -7.14 -4.85 -2.31
CA TYR A 114 -5.87 -5.39 -1.83
C TYR A 114 -5.41 -6.54 -2.72
N GLU A 115 -4.21 -6.44 -3.27
CA GLU A 115 -3.58 -7.52 -4.03
C GLU A 115 -2.80 -8.50 -3.14
N ASN A 116 -2.51 -8.12 -1.91
CA ASN A 116 -1.94 -8.99 -0.89
C ASN A 116 -2.78 -8.98 0.38
N THR A 117 -2.49 -9.86 1.32
CA THR A 117 -3.05 -9.84 2.67
C THR A 117 -2.07 -9.16 3.61
N PRO A 118 -2.21 -7.84 3.90
CA PRO A 118 -1.27 -7.15 4.75
C PRO A 118 -1.27 -7.72 6.16
N SER A 119 -0.08 -7.93 6.71
CA SER A 119 0.14 -8.37 8.09
C SER A 119 0.93 -7.32 8.88
N ASN A 120 0.93 -7.44 10.20
CA ASN A 120 1.72 -6.56 11.05
C ASN A 120 3.21 -6.82 10.88
N LEU A 121 3.95 -5.76 10.60
CA LEU A 121 5.40 -5.74 10.49
C LEU A 121 5.95 -5.17 11.81
N ALA A 122 6.77 -5.94 12.50
CA ALA A 122 7.37 -5.53 13.76
C ALA A 122 8.47 -4.50 13.53
N LEU A 123 8.27 -3.28 14.02
CA LEU A 123 9.26 -2.22 13.96
C LEU A 123 10.15 -2.22 15.21
N THR A 124 11.46 -2.07 15.01
CA THR A 124 12.42 -1.80 16.06
C THR A 124 12.95 -0.36 15.98
N THR A 125 13.80 0.05 16.92
CA THR A 125 14.47 1.36 16.89
C THR A 125 15.61 1.43 15.89
N SER A 126 16.05 0.28 15.34
CA SER A 126 17.01 0.21 14.26
C SER A 126 16.32 0.05 12.92
N TYR A 127 16.91 0.55 11.84
CA TYR A 127 16.37 0.33 10.49
C TYR A 127 16.37 -1.15 10.14
N GLN A 128 15.23 -1.61 9.66
CA GLN A 128 15.01 -2.95 9.15
C GLN A 128 14.52 -2.86 7.70
N GLU A 129 14.89 -3.83 6.90
CA GLU A 129 14.36 -4.00 5.55
C GLU A 129 13.11 -4.89 5.59
N PHE A 130 12.05 -4.43 4.95
CA PHE A 130 10.82 -5.17 4.76
C PHE A 130 10.61 -5.42 3.27
N LYS A 131 10.17 -6.63 2.95
CA LYS A 131 9.90 -7.07 1.58
C LYS A 131 8.52 -7.71 1.47
N LEU A 132 7.78 -7.29 0.48
CA LEU A 132 6.62 -8.00 -0.04
C LEU A 132 7.02 -8.54 -1.41
N SER A 133 7.01 -9.84 -1.58
CA SER A 133 7.43 -10.48 -2.84
C SER A 133 6.31 -11.33 -3.40
N GLY A 134 6.24 -11.42 -4.72
CA GLY A 134 5.35 -12.34 -5.39
C GLY A 134 3.87 -11.99 -5.29
N VAL A 135 3.55 -10.71 -5.11
CA VAL A 135 2.15 -10.26 -5.13
C VAL A 135 1.64 -10.35 -6.57
N GLN A 136 0.71 -11.25 -6.81
CA GLN A 136 0.07 -11.41 -8.12
C GLN A 136 -1.10 -10.46 -8.25
N ASP A 137 -1.12 -9.70 -9.34
CA ASP A 137 -2.30 -8.95 -9.73
C ASP A 137 -3.38 -9.91 -10.25
N ARG A 138 -4.54 -9.90 -9.60
CA ARG A 138 -5.66 -10.81 -9.86
C ARG A 138 -6.46 -10.48 -11.12
N GLU A 139 -6.34 -9.27 -11.66
CA GLU A 139 -7.18 -8.85 -12.78
C GLU A 139 -6.95 -9.66 -14.08
N ARG A 140 -5.76 -10.25 -14.28
CA ARG A 140 -5.50 -11.09 -15.46
C ARG A 140 -6.12 -12.48 -15.41
N GLY A 141 -6.35 -13.01 -14.23
CA GLY A 141 -6.99 -14.32 -14.08
C GLY A 141 -8.40 -14.35 -14.66
N HIS A 142 -9.13 -13.24 -14.54
CA HIS A 142 -10.49 -13.12 -15.04
C HIS A 142 -10.54 -13.00 -16.58
N ARG A 143 -9.60 -12.25 -17.16
CA ARG A 143 -9.58 -12.09 -18.65
C ARG A 143 -9.09 -13.30 -19.40
N HIS A 144 -8.27 -14.15 -18.77
CA HIS A 144 -7.79 -15.38 -19.41
C HIS A 144 -8.86 -16.49 -19.40
N GLY A 145 -9.71 -16.54 -18.36
CA GLY A 145 -10.84 -17.46 -18.30
C GLY A 145 -11.88 -17.18 -19.40
N GLU A 146 -12.27 -15.92 -19.56
CA GLU A 146 -13.25 -15.52 -20.58
C GLU A 146 -12.77 -15.76 -22.01
N ARG A 147 -11.48 -15.58 -22.30
CA ARG A 147 -10.93 -15.88 -23.65
C ARG A 147 -10.84 -17.36 -23.96
N GLN A 148 -10.70 -18.22 -22.97
CA GLN A 148 -10.69 -19.68 -23.20
C GLN A 148 -12.11 -20.23 -23.38
N GLU A 149 -13.10 -19.70 -22.71
CA GLU A 149 -14.50 -20.10 -22.93
C GLU A 149 -15.01 -19.67 -24.29
N CYS A 150 -14.71 -18.48 -24.77
CA CYS A 150 -15.05 -18.04 -26.12
C CYS A 150 -14.38 -18.88 -27.23
N ARG A 151 -13.21 -19.47 -27.00
CA ARG A 151 -12.55 -20.35 -27.98
C ARG A 151 -13.12 -21.76 -27.99
N ARG A 152 -13.66 -22.26 -26.89
CA ARG A 152 -14.28 -23.61 -26.85
C ARG A 152 -15.66 -23.68 -27.51
N VAL A 153 -16.39 -22.58 -27.50
CA VAL A 153 -17.74 -22.53 -28.10
C VAL A 153 -17.70 -22.45 -29.65
N HIS A 154 -16.55 -22.13 -30.27
CA HIS A 154 -16.44 -21.95 -31.73
C HIS A 154 -15.85 -23.15 -32.48
N LEU A 155 -15.56 -24.28 -31.79
CA LEU A 155 -14.97 -25.48 -32.40
C LEU A 155 -15.92 -26.70 -32.48
N ASP A 156 -17.17 -26.56 -32.06
CA ASP A 156 -18.18 -27.62 -32.13
C ASP A 156 -19.31 -27.26 -33.12
N ARG A 157 -18.95 -26.90 -34.35
CA ARG A 157 -19.86 -26.92 -35.50
C ARG A 157 -19.10 -27.23 -36.79
#